data_4cf3ef1dcd941eba853fcf7969551cad
#
_entry.id   4cf3ef1dcd941eba853fcf7969551cad
#
_cell.length_a   1.000
_cell.length_b   1.000
_cell.length_c   1.000
_cell.angle_alpha   90.00
_cell.angle_beta   90.00
_cell.angle_gamma   90.00
#
_symmetry.space_group_name_H-M   'P 1'
#
loop_
_entity.id
_entity.type
_entity.pdbx_description
1 polymer ?
#
loop_
_entity_poly.entity_id
_entity_poly.type
_entity_poly.pdbx_seq_one_letter_code
_entity_poly.pdbx_strand_id
1 'polypeptide(L)'
;MSDDFKPGLEGVIAFESEIAEPDKEGSALRYRGVDIEDLVGRVSFGNVWGLLVDVAFAPGLPVFDEEVQPIRTGDVRVDAQAGIAMLAPALGMKPLLDISDSEARDNLAKASVRVLSYVAQSARDKSLPTVPQSEISKAKTSVEQMMVQWRGEPDPLHVRAIDAYFVSAAEHGMNASTFTGRVIASTGADVAAALSGAIGAMSGPLHGGAPSRVLHMIEDVEKSGDASAYVKGIMDRGERLMGFGHRVYRAEDPRARTLRRTAKELGAPRYEVALALEKAALTELHDRHPERVLETNVEFWAAIILDFAEVPGHLFTSMFTSARTAGWSAHILEQKRTGRLVRPSARYIGQGPRKPETVAGWDGSLDQLHP
;
A
#
# COMPACT_ATOMS: atom_id res chain seq x y z
N MET A 1 13.99 -35.39 11.10
CA MET A 1 13.86 -33.92 11.12
C MET A 1 12.68 -33.59 10.21
N SER A 2 11.60 -33.06 10.78
CA SER A 2 10.43 -32.63 9.99
C SER A 2 10.89 -31.60 8.97
N ASP A 3 10.41 -31.73 7.75
CA ASP A 3 10.76 -30.78 6.68
C ASP A 3 9.93 -29.49 6.86
N ASP A 4 10.40 -28.60 7.75
CA ASP A 4 9.73 -27.34 8.08
C ASP A 4 10.00 -26.24 7.04
N PHE A 5 10.57 -26.61 5.88
CA PHE A 5 10.78 -25.65 4.79
C PHE A 5 9.46 -25.23 4.17
N LYS A 6 9.15 -23.93 4.28
CA LYS A 6 7.96 -23.28 3.70
C LYS A 6 8.42 -22.24 2.68
N PRO A 7 8.37 -22.54 1.38
CA PRO A 7 8.77 -21.59 0.33
C PRO A 7 7.97 -20.30 0.45
N GLY A 8 8.65 -19.15 0.42
CA GLY A 8 7.99 -17.84 0.54
C GLY A 8 7.29 -17.57 1.86
N LEU A 9 7.49 -18.41 2.90
CA LEU A 9 6.82 -18.35 4.20
C LEU A 9 5.28 -18.49 4.11
N GLU A 10 4.75 -19.08 3.05
CA GLU A 10 3.30 -19.26 2.88
C GLU A 10 2.71 -20.11 4.02
N GLY A 11 1.68 -19.59 4.68
CA GLY A 11 1.03 -20.25 5.81
C GLY A 11 1.80 -20.20 7.14
N VAL A 12 2.97 -19.54 7.18
CA VAL A 12 3.73 -19.33 8.42
C VAL A 12 3.16 -18.14 9.17
N ILE A 13 2.73 -18.37 10.42
CA ILE A 13 2.34 -17.29 11.34
C ILE A 13 3.62 -16.75 11.97
N ALA A 14 4.05 -15.56 11.50
CA ALA A 14 5.28 -14.93 11.98
C ALA A 14 5.04 -13.97 13.16
N PHE A 15 3.81 -13.46 13.33
CA PHE A 15 3.47 -12.46 14.33
C PHE A 15 2.05 -12.69 14.86
N GLU A 16 1.86 -12.38 16.13
CA GLU A 16 0.56 -12.04 16.70
C GLU A 16 0.37 -10.53 16.58
N SER A 17 -0.84 -10.08 16.25
CA SER A 17 -1.12 -8.66 15.98
C SER A 17 -2.55 -8.32 16.40
N GLU A 18 -2.71 -7.16 17.02
CA GLU A 18 -4.01 -6.59 17.40
C GLU A 18 -4.51 -5.53 16.41
N ILE A 19 -3.79 -5.29 15.30
CA ILE A 19 -3.99 -4.13 14.43
C ILE A 19 -5.18 -4.31 13.52
N ALA A 20 -5.24 -5.44 12.80
CA ALA A 20 -6.32 -5.70 11.86
C ALA A 20 -6.69 -7.17 11.79
N GLU A 21 -7.97 -7.42 11.60
CA GLU A 21 -8.57 -8.75 11.42
C GLU A 21 -9.22 -8.83 10.03
N PRO A 22 -8.54 -9.39 9.02
CA PRO A 22 -9.21 -9.81 7.79
C PRO A 22 -9.91 -11.14 8.05
N ASP A 23 -11.25 -11.10 8.19
CA ASP A 23 -12.08 -12.29 8.37
C ASP A 23 -12.23 -13.02 7.04
N LYS A 24 -11.58 -14.18 6.94
CA LYS A 24 -11.50 -14.96 5.71
C LYS A 24 -12.85 -15.49 5.25
N GLU A 25 -13.68 -15.90 6.18
CA GLU A 25 -14.96 -16.58 5.92
C GLU A 25 -16.13 -15.58 5.95
N GLY A 26 -16.06 -14.58 6.85
CA GLY A 26 -17.14 -13.62 7.07
C GLY A 26 -17.10 -12.41 6.14
N SER A 27 -16.11 -12.29 5.24
CA SER A 27 -15.98 -11.13 4.33
C SER A 27 -16.01 -9.78 5.07
N ALA A 28 -15.31 -9.70 6.20
CA ALA A 28 -15.15 -8.48 6.98
C ALA A 28 -13.66 -8.10 7.10
N LEU A 29 -13.42 -6.82 7.26
CA LEU A 29 -12.11 -6.28 7.62
C LEU A 29 -12.29 -5.30 8.77
N ARG A 30 -11.66 -5.58 9.90
CA ARG A 30 -11.75 -4.74 11.10
C ARG A 30 -10.40 -4.14 11.44
N TYR A 31 -10.38 -2.84 11.69
CA TYR A 31 -9.24 -2.11 12.23
C TYR A 31 -9.44 -1.92 13.72
N ARG A 32 -8.59 -2.55 14.55
CA ARG A 32 -8.76 -2.53 16.02
C ARG A 32 -10.20 -2.89 16.45
N GLY A 33 -10.81 -3.86 15.77
CA GLY A 33 -12.16 -4.32 16.04
C GLY A 33 -13.29 -3.51 15.40
N VAL A 34 -13.01 -2.35 14.76
CA VAL A 34 -14.01 -1.54 14.06
C VAL A 34 -14.06 -1.95 12.60
N ASP A 35 -15.27 -2.27 12.10
CA ASP A 35 -15.44 -2.66 10.70
C ASP A 35 -15.18 -1.49 9.76
N ILE A 36 -14.48 -1.74 8.63
CA ILE A 36 -14.19 -0.69 7.65
C ILE A 36 -15.46 -0.11 7.03
N GLU A 37 -16.55 -0.86 6.98
CA GLU A 37 -17.83 -0.34 6.48
C GLU A 37 -18.41 0.78 7.35
N ASP A 38 -18.06 0.78 8.64
CA ASP A 38 -18.42 1.85 9.56
C ASP A 38 -17.44 3.03 9.54
N LEU A 39 -16.24 2.85 8.97
CA LEU A 39 -15.20 3.88 8.89
C LEU A 39 -15.25 4.65 7.56
N VAL A 40 -15.36 3.96 6.43
CA VAL A 40 -15.30 4.56 5.09
C VAL A 40 -16.44 5.56 4.88
N GLY A 41 -16.05 6.80 4.56
CA GLY A 41 -17.00 7.93 4.36
C GLY A 41 -17.52 8.56 5.65
N ARG A 42 -17.13 8.08 6.84
CA ARG A 42 -17.57 8.62 8.15
C ARG A 42 -16.41 9.13 9.00
N VAL A 43 -15.23 8.52 8.86
CA VAL A 43 -14.04 8.87 9.62
C VAL A 43 -12.93 9.20 8.64
N SER A 44 -12.24 10.32 8.82
CA SER A 44 -11.15 10.71 7.92
C SER A 44 -9.95 9.78 8.04
N PHE A 45 -9.16 9.66 6.97
CA PHE A 45 -7.95 8.84 6.97
C PHE A 45 -6.98 9.20 8.11
N GLY A 46 -6.80 10.49 8.42
CA GLY A 46 -5.93 10.91 9.52
C GLY A 46 -6.39 10.40 10.88
N ASN A 47 -7.70 10.29 11.11
CA ASN A 47 -8.27 9.71 12.32
C ASN A 47 -8.22 8.18 12.30
N VAL A 48 -8.35 7.53 11.13
CA VAL A 48 -8.14 6.08 11.00
C VAL A 48 -6.68 5.71 11.25
N TRP A 49 -5.73 6.56 10.84
CA TRP A 49 -4.33 6.42 11.26
C TRP A 49 -4.21 6.40 12.79
N GLY A 50 -4.88 7.32 13.48
CA GLY A 50 -4.95 7.35 14.95
C GLY A 50 -5.55 6.07 15.52
N LEU A 51 -6.66 5.58 14.99
CA LEU A 51 -7.28 4.32 15.42
C LEU A 51 -6.27 3.16 15.34
N LEU A 52 -5.55 3.03 14.23
CA LEU A 52 -4.59 1.94 14.03
C LEU A 52 -3.37 2.04 14.94
N VAL A 53 -2.84 3.23 15.17
CA VAL A 53 -1.59 3.47 15.90
C VAL A 53 -1.82 3.70 17.40
N ASP A 54 -2.81 4.55 17.74
CA ASP A 54 -3.09 5.01 19.10
C ASP A 54 -4.29 4.28 19.76
N VAL A 55 -4.99 3.41 18.99
CA VAL A 55 -6.27 2.80 19.41
C VAL A 55 -7.33 3.88 19.72
N ALA A 56 -7.21 5.04 19.08
CA ALA A 56 -8.10 6.21 19.27
C ALA A 56 -8.14 7.05 17.99
N PHE A 57 -9.28 7.70 17.72
CA PHE A 57 -9.42 8.56 16.54
C PHE A 57 -8.67 9.90 16.65
N ALA A 58 -8.35 10.34 17.84
CA ALA A 58 -7.64 11.60 18.10
C ALA A 58 -6.38 11.35 18.93
N PRO A 59 -5.30 12.10 18.68
CA PRO A 59 -5.22 13.28 17.80
C PRO A 59 -5.10 12.97 16.31
N GLY A 60 -4.85 11.71 15.90
CA GLY A 60 -4.66 11.35 14.50
C GLY A 60 -3.36 11.88 13.89
N LEU A 61 -3.35 12.13 12.57
CA LEU A 61 -2.22 12.72 11.87
C LEU A 61 -2.13 14.23 12.12
N PRO A 62 -0.90 14.79 12.29
CA PRO A 62 -0.71 16.23 12.40
C PRO A 62 -0.95 16.94 11.06
N VAL A 63 -1.08 18.27 11.13
CA VAL A 63 -1.10 19.15 9.95
C VAL A 63 0.25 19.09 9.23
N PHE A 64 0.22 19.22 7.90
CA PHE A 64 1.43 19.35 7.09
C PHE A 64 2.19 20.62 7.49
N ASP A 65 3.46 20.48 7.71
CA ASP A 65 4.39 21.60 7.93
C ASP A 65 5.03 22.02 6.60
N GLU A 66 5.66 23.21 6.61
CA GLU A 66 6.34 23.75 5.46
C GLU A 66 7.66 23.00 5.26
N GLU A 67 7.67 22.07 4.32
CA GLU A 67 8.88 21.36 3.92
C GLU A 67 8.88 21.07 2.43
N VAL A 68 10.04 21.32 1.84
CA VAL A 68 10.31 21.02 0.43
C VAL A 68 10.87 19.61 0.32
N GLN A 69 10.32 18.83 -0.57
CA GLN A 69 10.82 17.50 -0.88
C GLN A 69 12.29 17.55 -1.34
N PRO A 70 13.20 16.76 -0.73
CA PRO A 70 14.62 16.87 -0.98
C PRO A 70 15.06 16.33 -2.35
N ILE A 71 14.28 15.43 -2.94
CA ILE A 71 14.59 14.74 -4.20
C ILE A 71 13.36 14.78 -5.12
N ARG A 72 13.55 15.24 -6.36
CA ARG A 72 12.50 15.30 -7.40
C ARG A 72 13.05 14.81 -8.73
N THR A 73 13.12 13.48 -8.90
CA THR A 73 13.56 12.84 -10.15
C THR A 73 12.47 12.89 -11.23
N GLY A 74 11.21 12.88 -10.82
CA GLY A 74 10.03 12.76 -11.65
C GLY A 74 9.36 11.37 -11.56
N ASP A 75 9.98 10.42 -10.87
CA ASP A 75 9.34 9.19 -10.43
C ASP A 75 8.83 9.37 -9.00
N VAL A 76 7.52 9.56 -8.87
CA VAL A 76 6.86 9.91 -7.60
C VAL A 76 7.15 8.88 -6.50
N ARG A 77 7.19 7.61 -6.85
CA ARG A 77 7.50 6.53 -5.90
C ARG A 77 8.96 6.62 -5.42
N VAL A 78 9.92 6.81 -6.35
CA VAL A 78 11.35 6.96 -6.01
C VAL A 78 11.55 8.19 -5.14
N ASP A 79 10.95 9.29 -5.51
CA ASP A 79 11.07 10.57 -4.82
C ASP A 79 10.54 10.46 -3.38
N ALA A 80 9.37 9.85 -3.17
CA ALA A 80 8.81 9.60 -1.85
C ALA A 80 9.70 8.67 -1.02
N GLN A 81 10.13 7.54 -1.58
CA GLN A 81 10.98 6.57 -0.88
C GLN A 81 12.32 7.18 -0.44
N ALA A 82 12.99 7.86 -1.36
CA ALA A 82 14.29 8.50 -1.08
C ALA A 82 14.14 9.65 -0.09
N GLY A 83 13.09 10.48 -0.24
CA GLY A 83 12.77 11.55 0.69
C GLY A 83 12.55 11.05 2.12
N ILE A 84 11.82 9.94 2.26
CA ILE A 84 11.60 9.31 3.58
C ILE A 84 12.91 8.75 4.15
N ALA A 85 13.76 8.11 3.35
CA ALA A 85 15.06 7.62 3.82
C ALA A 85 15.96 8.73 4.38
N MET A 86 15.80 9.97 3.90
CA MET A 86 16.57 11.14 4.36
C MET A 86 16.01 11.78 5.64
N LEU A 87 14.82 11.37 6.14
CA LEU A 87 14.20 12.02 7.30
C LEU A 87 14.99 11.81 8.59
N ALA A 88 15.63 10.64 8.77
CA ALA A 88 16.34 10.36 10.00
C ALA A 88 17.45 11.40 10.30
N PRO A 89 18.41 11.69 9.38
CA PRO A 89 19.38 12.75 9.61
C PRO A 89 18.75 14.15 9.59
N ALA A 90 17.72 14.40 8.78
CA ALA A 90 17.10 15.73 8.67
C ALA A 90 16.35 16.14 9.94
N LEU A 91 15.69 15.22 10.61
CA LEU A 91 14.87 15.45 11.81
C LEU A 91 15.55 14.93 13.11
N GLY A 92 16.77 14.40 13.04
CA GLY A 92 17.47 13.82 14.18
C GLY A 92 16.78 12.59 14.77
N MET A 93 16.08 11.78 13.92
CA MET A 93 15.41 10.57 14.38
C MET A 93 16.46 9.55 14.85
N LYS A 94 16.28 9.06 16.06
CA LYS A 94 17.15 8.04 16.66
C LYS A 94 16.62 6.63 16.36
N PRO A 95 17.47 5.59 16.53
CA PRO A 95 17.05 4.21 16.49
C PRO A 95 15.86 3.94 17.41
N LEU A 96 14.94 3.04 16.98
CA LEU A 96 13.76 2.66 17.76
C LEU A 96 14.11 2.11 19.15
N LEU A 97 15.31 1.52 19.30
CA LEU A 97 15.81 1.03 20.60
C LEU A 97 16.11 2.14 21.60
N ASP A 98 16.43 3.34 21.12
CA ASP A 98 16.94 4.46 21.93
C ASP A 98 15.86 5.49 22.29
N ILE A 99 14.62 5.29 21.83
CA ILE A 99 13.50 6.20 22.01
C ILE A 99 12.31 5.56 22.72
N SER A 100 11.46 6.39 23.32
CA SER A 100 10.20 5.94 23.91
C SER A 100 9.17 5.57 22.83
N ASP A 101 8.09 4.87 23.23
CA ASP A 101 6.97 4.59 22.32
C ASP A 101 6.26 5.87 21.86
N SER A 102 6.16 6.87 22.74
CA SER A 102 5.59 8.18 22.39
C SER A 102 6.44 8.88 21.33
N GLU A 103 7.75 8.91 21.49
CA GLU A 103 8.66 9.51 20.50
C GLU A 103 8.62 8.73 19.16
N ALA A 104 8.58 7.40 19.21
CA ALA A 104 8.42 6.57 18.02
C ALA A 104 7.08 6.86 17.30
N ARG A 105 6.00 6.98 18.07
CA ARG A 105 4.67 7.35 17.56
C ARG A 105 4.68 8.72 16.86
N ASP A 106 5.34 9.72 17.46
CA ASP A 106 5.42 11.06 16.89
C ASP A 106 6.29 11.09 15.63
N ASN A 107 7.38 10.33 15.61
CA ASN A 107 8.21 10.16 14.41
C ASN A 107 7.44 9.46 13.29
N LEU A 108 6.62 8.44 13.61
CA LEU A 108 5.75 7.77 12.63
C LEU A 108 4.69 8.71 12.07
N ALA A 109 4.09 9.56 12.91
CA ALA A 109 3.11 10.55 12.46
C ALA A 109 3.74 11.57 11.50
N LYS A 110 4.91 12.13 11.87
CA LYS A 110 5.67 13.03 11.00
C LYS A 110 6.06 12.37 9.68
N ALA A 111 6.60 11.16 9.73
CA ALA A 111 7.01 10.45 8.52
C ALA A 111 5.81 10.11 7.63
N SER A 112 4.65 9.73 8.18
CA SER A 112 3.42 9.48 7.42
C SER A 112 2.95 10.74 6.68
N VAL A 113 2.90 11.88 7.36
CA VAL A 113 2.56 13.17 6.74
C VAL A 113 3.54 13.52 5.62
N ARG A 114 4.86 13.22 5.80
CA ARG A 114 5.88 13.43 4.76
C ARG A 114 5.67 12.54 3.54
N VAL A 115 5.25 11.28 3.71
CA VAL A 115 4.90 10.44 2.55
C VAL A 115 3.79 11.09 1.73
N LEU A 116 2.69 11.52 2.37
CA LEU A 116 1.59 12.17 1.68
C LEU A 116 2.05 13.45 0.97
N SER A 117 2.80 14.29 1.67
CA SER A 117 3.31 15.55 1.14
C SER A 117 4.29 15.33 -0.03
N TYR A 118 5.22 14.39 0.06
CA TYR A 118 6.19 14.12 -1.01
C TYR A 118 5.52 13.53 -2.24
N VAL A 119 4.52 12.65 -2.07
CA VAL A 119 3.71 12.19 -3.19
C VAL A 119 2.98 13.35 -3.87
N ALA A 120 2.36 14.24 -3.09
CA ALA A 120 1.67 15.43 -3.63
C ALA A 120 2.63 16.36 -4.39
N GLN A 121 3.78 16.69 -3.81
CA GLN A 121 4.78 17.56 -4.41
C GLN A 121 5.38 16.98 -5.68
N SER A 122 5.69 15.68 -5.70
CA SER A 122 6.22 15.01 -6.89
C SER A 122 5.19 14.83 -8.00
N ALA A 123 3.92 14.60 -7.63
CA ALA A 123 2.83 14.46 -8.58
C ALA A 123 2.39 15.79 -9.20
N ARG A 124 2.68 16.92 -8.53
CA ARG A 124 2.34 18.25 -9.04
C ARG A 124 3.16 18.58 -10.27
N ASP A 125 2.49 19.09 -11.32
CA ASP A 125 3.15 19.54 -12.54
C ASP A 125 4.25 20.57 -12.21
N LYS A 126 5.46 20.31 -12.72
CA LYS A 126 6.65 21.15 -12.48
C LYS A 126 6.52 22.57 -13.05
N SER A 127 5.63 22.78 -14.02
CA SER A 127 5.34 24.10 -14.61
C SER A 127 4.48 24.98 -13.68
N LEU A 128 3.79 24.38 -12.71
CA LEU A 128 2.94 25.10 -11.77
C LEU A 128 3.75 25.56 -10.53
N PRO A 129 3.43 26.74 -9.98
CA PRO A 129 4.06 27.20 -8.74
C PRO A 129 3.70 26.25 -7.59
N THR A 130 4.57 26.19 -6.58
CA THR A 130 4.25 25.49 -5.32
C THR A 130 3.06 26.13 -4.64
N VAL A 131 2.20 25.30 -4.04
CA VAL A 131 1.06 25.81 -3.25
C VAL A 131 1.60 26.38 -1.93
N PRO A 132 1.24 27.62 -1.57
CA PRO A 132 1.67 28.20 -0.30
C PRO A 132 1.19 27.40 0.91
N GLN A 133 2.02 27.27 1.95
CA GLN A 133 1.66 26.56 3.18
C GLN A 133 0.39 27.13 3.83
N SER A 134 0.17 28.45 3.73
CA SER A 134 -1.06 29.10 4.22
C SER A 134 -2.34 28.56 3.55
N GLU A 135 -2.28 28.13 2.30
CA GLU A 135 -3.44 27.50 1.63
C GLU A 135 -3.60 26.04 2.06
N ILE A 136 -2.49 25.28 2.14
CA ILE A 136 -2.51 23.90 2.60
C ILE A 136 -3.08 23.81 4.03
N SER A 137 -2.68 24.73 4.89
CA SER A 137 -3.12 24.76 6.31
C SER A 137 -4.60 25.10 6.52
N LYS A 138 -5.31 25.58 5.50
CA LYS A 138 -6.77 25.79 5.56
C LYS A 138 -7.55 24.47 5.45
N ALA A 139 -6.96 23.47 4.84
CA ALA A 139 -7.57 22.16 4.69
C ALA A 139 -7.68 21.43 6.04
N LYS A 140 -8.80 20.74 6.24
CA LYS A 140 -9.18 20.19 7.55
C LYS A 140 -8.67 18.77 7.79
N THR A 141 -8.40 18.02 6.72
CA THR A 141 -7.95 16.62 6.80
C THR A 141 -6.62 16.44 6.10
N SER A 142 -5.87 15.42 6.47
CA SER A 142 -4.57 15.11 5.84
C SER A 142 -4.71 14.79 4.34
N VAL A 143 -5.81 14.16 3.93
CA VAL A 143 -6.09 13.91 2.51
C VAL A 143 -6.41 15.20 1.77
N GLU A 144 -7.22 16.07 2.36
CA GLU A 144 -7.50 17.39 1.77
C GLU A 144 -6.21 18.23 1.63
N GLN A 145 -5.34 18.23 2.66
CA GLN A 145 -4.03 18.90 2.59
C GLN A 145 -3.15 18.35 1.46
N MET A 146 -3.09 17.01 1.31
CA MET A 146 -2.40 16.36 0.21
C MET A 146 -2.96 16.80 -1.15
N MET A 147 -4.28 16.80 -1.30
CA MET A 147 -4.95 17.16 -2.55
C MET A 147 -4.78 18.64 -2.89
N VAL A 148 -4.83 19.54 -1.89
CA VAL A 148 -4.54 20.96 -2.06
C VAL A 148 -3.08 21.16 -2.47
N GLN A 149 -2.14 20.52 -1.81
CA GLN A 149 -0.72 20.60 -2.15
C GLN A 149 -0.42 20.09 -3.56
N TRP A 150 -1.13 19.05 -4.01
CA TRP A 150 -0.99 18.50 -5.37
C TRP A 150 -1.65 19.40 -6.42
N ARG A 151 -2.93 19.77 -6.24
CA ARG A 151 -3.76 20.41 -7.29
C ARG A 151 -4.00 21.90 -7.09
N GLY A 152 -3.78 22.44 -5.91
CA GLY A 152 -4.17 23.81 -5.53
C GLY A 152 -5.62 23.88 -5.05
N GLU A 153 -6.56 23.74 -5.97
CA GLU A 153 -8.01 23.77 -5.69
C GLU A 153 -8.65 22.44 -6.11
N PRO A 154 -8.61 21.39 -5.26
CA PRO A 154 -9.19 20.09 -5.59
C PRO A 154 -10.71 20.12 -5.52
N ASP A 155 -11.39 19.35 -6.38
CA ASP A 155 -12.81 19.09 -6.24
C ASP A 155 -13.10 18.38 -4.89
N PRO A 156 -14.03 18.87 -4.07
CA PRO A 156 -14.38 18.22 -2.80
C PRO A 156 -14.86 16.76 -2.95
N LEU A 157 -15.47 16.39 -4.08
CA LEU A 157 -15.88 15.00 -4.34
C LEU A 157 -14.65 14.12 -4.61
N HIS A 158 -13.62 14.64 -5.28
CA HIS A 158 -12.36 13.94 -5.46
C HIS A 158 -11.62 13.74 -4.12
N VAL A 159 -11.65 14.74 -3.22
CA VAL A 159 -11.10 14.61 -1.86
C VAL A 159 -11.82 13.49 -1.10
N ARG A 160 -13.16 13.44 -1.15
CA ARG A 160 -13.96 12.37 -0.53
C ARG A 160 -13.64 10.98 -1.11
N ALA A 161 -13.46 10.90 -2.43
CA ALA A 161 -13.10 9.65 -3.11
C ALA A 161 -11.73 9.13 -2.64
N ILE A 162 -10.71 10.00 -2.61
CA ILE A 162 -9.37 9.64 -2.15
C ILE A 162 -9.36 9.28 -0.67
N ASP A 163 -10.09 10.01 0.19
CA ASP A 163 -10.18 9.68 1.61
C ASP A 163 -10.81 8.30 1.83
N ALA A 164 -11.91 7.98 1.13
CA ALA A 164 -12.56 6.67 1.18
C ALA A 164 -11.61 5.55 0.71
N TYR A 165 -10.85 5.79 -0.37
CA TYR A 165 -9.84 4.86 -0.83
C TYR A 165 -8.73 4.68 0.20
N PHE A 166 -8.21 5.75 0.80
CA PHE A 166 -7.15 5.69 1.81
C PHE A 166 -7.61 4.92 3.05
N VAL A 167 -8.82 5.17 3.54
CA VAL A 167 -9.39 4.42 4.66
C VAL A 167 -9.52 2.93 4.32
N SER A 168 -10.02 2.59 3.12
CA SER A 168 -10.17 1.19 2.69
C SER A 168 -8.82 0.47 2.52
N ALA A 169 -7.77 1.19 2.12
CA ALA A 169 -6.45 0.64 1.84
C ALA A 169 -5.45 0.78 3.00
N ALA A 170 -5.87 1.40 4.13
CA ALA A 170 -5.02 1.77 5.25
C ALA A 170 -4.26 0.56 5.84
N GLU A 171 -4.94 -0.59 5.96
CA GLU A 171 -4.35 -1.81 6.51
C GLU A 171 -5.01 -3.07 5.95
N HIS A 172 -4.29 -4.18 5.92
CA HIS A 172 -4.81 -5.49 5.49
C HIS A 172 -3.98 -6.67 6.02
N GLY A 173 -3.60 -6.64 7.27
CA GLY A 173 -2.79 -7.71 7.88
C GLY A 173 -1.40 -7.87 7.26
N MET A 174 -0.84 -9.07 7.39
CA MET A 174 0.52 -9.33 6.95
C MET A 174 0.62 -9.50 5.44
N ASN A 175 1.47 -8.68 4.82
CA ASN A 175 1.80 -8.70 3.41
C ASN A 175 3.28 -8.32 3.21
N ALA A 176 3.79 -8.34 1.98
CA ALA A 176 5.21 -8.15 1.71
C ALA A 176 5.78 -6.83 2.25
N SER A 177 5.09 -5.70 2.07
CA SER A 177 5.57 -4.40 2.55
C SER A 177 5.47 -4.26 4.07
N THR A 178 4.39 -4.74 4.66
CA THR A 178 4.22 -4.78 6.12
C THR A 178 5.29 -5.67 6.76
N PHE A 179 5.55 -6.85 6.19
CA PHE A 179 6.60 -7.74 6.66
C PHE A 179 7.98 -7.08 6.56
N THR A 180 8.30 -6.40 5.44
CA THR A 180 9.56 -5.68 5.26
C THR A 180 9.73 -4.58 6.32
N GLY A 181 8.70 -3.76 6.56
CA GLY A 181 8.71 -2.74 7.61
C GLY A 181 8.97 -3.32 9.00
N ARG A 182 8.31 -4.44 9.34
CA ARG A 182 8.53 -5.17 10.61
C ARG A 182 9.93 -5.75 10.70
N VAL A 183 10.47 -6.34 9.63
CA VAL A 183 11.85 -6.87 9.62
C VAL A 183 12.83 -5.75 9.96
N ILE A 184 12.75 -4.59 9.29
CA ILE A 184 13.65 -3.47 9.54
C ILE A 184 13.45 -2.94 10.97
N ALA A 185 12.21 -2.70 11.41
CA ALA A 185 11.93 -2.25 12.77
C ALA A 185 12.45 -3.21 13.83
N SER A 186 12.41 -4.53 13.56
CA SER A 186 12.91 -5.57 14.48
C SER A 186 14.42 -5.51 14.74
N THR A 187 15.18 -4.87 13.85
CA THR A 187 16.62 -4.61 14.04
C THR A 187 16.91 -3.42 14.95
N GLY A 188 15.87 -2.68 15.33
CA GLY A 188 16.00 -1.46 16.12
C GLY A 188 16.33 -0.21 15.29
N ALA A 189 16.34 -0.30 13.94
CA ALA A 189 16.56 0.83 13.05
C ALA A 189 15.49 1.93 13.27
N ASP A 190 15.77 3.15 12.78
CA ASP A 190 14.85 4.27 12.91
C ASP A 190 13.57 4.11 12.07
N VAL A 191 12.59 4.97 12.35
CA VAL A 191 11.27 4.98 11.68
C VAL A 191 11.40 5.20 10.17
N ALA A 192 12.29 6.09 9.77
CA ALA A 192 12.46 6.46 8.36
C ALA A 192 12.99 5.28 7.53
N ALA A 193 13.96 4.54 8.08
CA ALA A 193 14.48 3.33 7.47
C ALA A 193 13.38 2.26 7.29
N ALA A 194 12.56 2.04 8.32
CA ALA A 194 11.48 1.04 8.27
C ALA A 194 10.40 1.40 7.24
N LEU A 195 9.95 2.66 7.20
CA LEU A 195 8.96 3.14 6.23
C LEU A 195 9.52 3.17 4.80
N SER A 196 10.75 3.63 4.59
CA SER A 196 11.39 3.63 3.27
C SER A 196 11.50 2.20 2.70
N GLY A 197 11.86 1.22 3.55
CA GLY A 197 11.89 -0.18 3.14
C GLY A 197 10.50 -0.73 2.78
N ALA A 198 9.47 -0.38 3.52
CA ALA A 198 8.08 -0.76 3.22
C ALA A 198 7.61 -0.16 1.89
N ILE A 199 7.94 1.11 1.60
CA ILE A 199 7.66 1.78 0.31
C ILE A 199 8.37 1.03 -0.83
N GLY A 200 9.64 0.65 -0.63
CA GLY A 200 10.39 -0.13 -1.61
C GLY A 200 9.71 -1.47 -1.93
N ALA A 201 9.25 -2.20 -0.92
CA ALA A 201 8.53 -3.46 -1.12
C ALA A 201 7.17 -3.28 -1.81
N MET A 202 6.45 -2.16 -1.53
CA MET A 202 5.18 -1.83 -2.17
C MET A 202 5.33 -1.58 -3.68
N SER A 203 6.51 -1.15 -4.14
CA SER A 203 6.76 -0.85 -5.56
C SER A 203 6.80 -2.08 -6.46
N GLY A 204 6.90 -3.28 -5.89
CA GLY A 204 7.00 -4.51 -6.65
C GLY A 204 5.74 -4.81 -7.48
N PRO A 205 5.87 -5.28 -8.75
CA PRO A 205 4.73 -5.54 -9.64
C PRO A 205 3.82 -6.67 -9.14
N LEU A 206 4.29 -7.50 -8.21
CA LEU A 206 3.50 -8.55 -7.56
C LEU A 206 2.76 -8.06 -6.31
N HIS A 207 2.86 -6.75 -5.96
CA HIS A 207 2.27 -6.19 -4.76
C HIS A 207 1.42 -4.93 -5.04
N GLY A 208 1.99 -3.81 -5.45
CA GLY A 208 1.27 -2.52 -5.52
C GLY A 208 0.80 -2.08 -6.90
N GLY A 209 1.03 -2.85 -7.97
CA GLY A 209 0.87 -2.40 -9.36
C GLY A 209 -0.40 -2.80 -10.11
N ALA A 210 -1.41 -3.38 -9.46
CA ALA A 210 -2.53 -4.02 -10.17
C ALA A 210 -3.70 -3.10 -10.59
N PRO A 211 -4.11 -2.03 -9.87
CA PRO A 211 -5.32 -1.27 -10.22
C PRO A 211 -5.26 -0.56 -11.59
N SER A 212 -4.10 -0.15 -12.07
CA SER A 212 -3.97 0.49 -13.39
C SER A 212 -4.38 -0.43 -14.55
N ARG A 213 -4.20 -1.74 -14.42
CA ARG A 213 -4.60 -2.72 -15.43
C ARG A 213 -6.12 -2.91 -15.49
N VAL A 214 -6.81 -2.76 -14.35
CA VAL A 214 -8.28 -2.79 -14.30
C VAL A 214 -8.85 -1.62 -15.09
N LEU A 215 -8.27 -0.43 -14.98
CA LEU A 215 -8.74 0.75 -15.70
C LEU A 215 -8.73 0.52 -17.22
N HIS A 216 -7.69 -0.09 -17.77
CA HIS A 216 -7.64 -0.44 -19.20
C HIS A 216 -8.78 -1.38 -19.61
N MET A 217 -9.13 -2.38 -18.76
CA MET A 217 -10.26 -3.26 -19.06
C MET A 217 -11.59 -2.48 -19.11
N ILE A 218 -11.78 -1.52 -18.21
CA ILE A 218 -12.96 -0.64 -18.18
C ILE A 218 -13.03 0.21 -19.45
N GLU A 219 -11.92 0.83 -19.85
CA GLU A 219 -11.83 1.62 -21.07
C GLU A 219 -12.13 0.83 -22.34
N ASP A 220 -11.68 -0.42 -22.40
CA ASP A 220 -11.95 -1.29 -23.54
C ASP A 220 -13.43 -1.73 -23.59
N VAL A 221 -14.05 -2.01 -22.44
CA VAL A 221 -15.49 -2.30 -22.36
C VAL A 221 -16.31 -1.06 -22.72
N GLU A 222 -15.90 0.12 -22.27
CA GLU A 222 -16.56 1.39 -22.62
C GLU A 222 -16.56 1.64 -24.14
N LYS A 223 -15.45 1.31 -24.83
CA LYS A 223 -15.32 1.42 -26.29
C LYS A 223 -16.14 0.36 -27.05
N SER A 224 -16.14 -0.89 -26.56
CA SER A 224 -16.82 -2.01 -27.23
C SER A 224 -18.31 -2.04 -26.99
N GLY A 225 -18.78 -1.56 -25.83
CA GLY A 225 -20.17 -1.62 -25.39
C GLY A 225 -20.65 -3.02 -24.97
N ASP A 226 -19.79 -4.04 -24.98
CA ASP A 226 -20.15 -5.43 -24.66
C ASP A 226 -19.15 -6.06 -23.68
N ALA A 227 -19.48 -5.97 -22.40
CA ALA A 227 -18.67 -6.52 -21.32
C ALA A 227 -18.56 -8.05 -21.39
N SER A 228 -19.64 -8.75 -21.80
CA SER A 228 -19.65 -10.21 -21.88
C SER A 228 -18.72 -10.73 -22.97
N ALA A 229 -18.82 -10.17 -24.17
CA ALA A 229 -17.92 -10.53 -25.29
C ALA A 229 -16.47 -10.21 -24.95
N TYR A 230 -16.21 -9.06 -24.32
CA TYR A 230 -14.86 -8.66 -23.87
C TYR A 230 -14.25 -9.67 -22.89
N VAL A 231 -14.99 -10.04 -21.82
CA VAL A 231 -14.53 -10.99 -20.80
C VAL A 231 -14.25 -12.36 -21.41
N LYS A 232 -15.19 -12.89 -22.22
CA LYS A 232 -14.99 -14.17 -22.94
C LYS A 232 -13.73 -14.15 -23.79
N GLY A 233 -13.53 -13.08 -24.55
CA GLY A 233 -12.36 -12.93 -25.41
C GLY A 233 -11.02 -12.96 -24.64
N ILE A 234 -10.94 -12.30 -23.48
CA ILE A 234 -9.75 -12.36 -22.61
C ILE A 234 -9.52 -13.79 -22.13
N MET A 235 -10.55 -14.45 -21.60
CA MET A 235 -10.42 -15.79 -21.03
C MET A 235 -10.13 -16.85 -22.10
N ASP A 236 -10.68 -16.72 -23.31
CA ASP A 236 -10.42 -17.61 -24.44
C ASP A 236 -8.96 -17.55 -24.93
N ARG A 237 -8.32 -16.39 -24.75
CA ARG A 237 -6.88 -16.24 -25.02
C ARG A 237 -5.99 -16.72 -23.87
N GLY A 238 -6.58 -17.20 -22.77
CA GLY A 238 -5.84 -17.62 -21.57
C GLY A 238 -5.23 -16.44 -20.78
N GLU A 239 -5.71 -15.23 -21.04
CA GLU A 239 -5.27 -14.04 -20.31
C GLU A 239 -5.99 -13.94 -18.97
N ARG A 240 -5.36 -13.24 -18.02
CA ARG A 240 -5.91 -13.11 -16.66
C ARG A 240 -6.79 -11.87 -16.54
N LEU A 241 -8.00 -12.04 -16.02
CA LEU A 241 -8.85 -10.94 -15.56
C LEU A 241 -8.26 -10.33 -14.29
N MET A 242 -8.00 -9.03 -14.32
CA MET A 242 -7.48 -8.28 -13.17
C MET A 242 -8.63 -7.80 -12.27
N GLY A 243 -8.38 -7.71 -10.98
CA GLY A 243 -9.41 -7.28 -10.03
C GLY A 243 -10.29 -8.40 -9.48
N PHE A 244 -9.97 -9.67 -9.77
CA PHE A 244 -10.74 -10.85 -9.32
C PHE A 244 -9.85 -11.88 -8.64
N GLY A 245 -10.41 -12.51 -7.60
CA GLY A 245 -9.73 -13.48 -6.74
C GLY A 245 -8.86 -12.82 -5.66
N HIS A 246 -8.76 -13.47 -4.51
CA HIS A 246 -8.00 -13.00 -3.36
C HIS A 246 -7.29 -14.14 -2.64
N ARG A 247 -6.11 -13.88 -2.05
CA ARG A 247 -5.37 -14.89 -1.27
C ARG A 247 -5.98 -15.14 0.11
N VAL A 248 -6.65 -14.13 0.69
CA VAL A 248 -7.17 -14.16 2.05
C VAL A 248 -8.65 -14.54 2.04
N TYR A 249 -9.51 -13.77 1.35
CA TYR A 249 -10.94 -13.95 1.39
C TYR A 249 -11.43 -15.14 0.56
N ARG A 250 -12.41 -15.85 1.11
CA ARG A 250 -13.22 -16.89 0.46
C ARG A 250 -14.58 -16.38 0.01
N ALA A 251 -14.79 -15.07 0.07
CA ALA A 251 -15.97 -14.33 -0.32
C ALA A 251 -15.55 -12.98 -0.91
N GLU A 252 -16.48 -12.08 -1.20
CA GLU A 252 -16.20 -10.74 -1.70
C GLU A 252 -15.27 -9.96 -0.75
N ASP A 253 -14.29 -9.27 -1.29
CA ASP A 253 -13.41 -8.39 -0.52
C ASP A 253 -14.22 -7.21 0.05
N PRO A 254 -14.29 -7.00 1.37
CA PRO A 254 -15.11 -5.93 1.96
C PRO A 254 -14.69 -4.53 1.50
N ARG A 255 -13.42 -4.36 1.11
CA ARG A 255 -12.93 -3.11 0.55
C ARG A 255 -13.53 -2.85 -0.84
N ALA A 256 -13.68 -3.88 -1.67
CA ALA A 256 -14.37 -3.75 -2.96
C ALA A 256 -15.82 -3.30 -2.77
N ARG A 257 -16.52 -3.90 -1.80
CA ARG A 257 -17.90 -3.54 -1.47
C ARG A 257 -18.05 -2.10 -1.00
N THR A 258 -17.18 -1.62 -0.11
CA THR A 258 -17.21 -0.23 0.37
C THR A 258 -16.88 0.76 -0.74
N LEU A 259 -15.89 0.47 -1.59
CA LEU A 259 -15.52 1.36 -2.69
C LEU A 259 -16.60 1.39 -3.80
N ARG A 260 -17.26 0.24 -4.08
CA ARG A 260 -18.41 0.19 -5.00
C ARG A 260 -19.55 1.08 -4.51
N ARG A 261 -19.88 1.00 -3.21
CA ARG A 261 -20.88 1.88 -2.59
C ARG A 261 -20.47 3.35 -2.73
N THR A 262 -19.23 3.69 -2.41
CA THR A 262 -18.69 5.04 -2.54
C THR A 262 -18.74 5.56 -3.98
N ALA A 263 -18.36 4.76 -4.96
CA ALA A 263 -18.43 5.14 -6.37
C ALA A 263 -19.87 5.47 -6.82
N LYS A 264 -20.85 4.69 -6.34
CA LYS A 264 -22.27 4.96 -6.57
C LYS A 264 -22.72 6.25 -5.93
N GLU A 265 -22.41 6.46 -4.65
CA GLU A 265 -22.80 7.65 -3.87
C GLU A 265 -22.20 8.94 -4.43
N LEU A 266 -20.97 8.88 -4.97
CA LEU A 266 -20.30 10.01 -5.60
C LEU A 266 -20.71 10.23 -7.06
N GLY A 267 -21.49 9.33 -7.65
CA GLY A 267 -21.91 9.43 -9.05
C GLY A 267 -20.76 9.25 -10.04
N ALA A 268 -19.82 8.33 -9.77
CA ALA A 268 -18.69 8.07 -10.64
C ALA A 268 -19.15 7.76 -12.07
N PRO A 269 -18.68 8.47 -13.12
CA PRO A 269 -19.21 8.34 -14.48
C PRO A 269 -19.11 6.92 -15.05
N ARG A 270 -18.07 6.18 -14.68
CA ARG A 270 -17.83 4.80 -15.16
C ARG A 270 -18.48 3.72 -14.27
N TYR A 271 -19.32 4.11 -13.29
CA TYR A 271 -19.92 3.16 -12.36
C TYR A 271 -20.72 2.06 -13.07
N GLU A 272 -21.59 2.41 -14.01
CA GLU A 272 -22.45 1.42 -14.70
C GLU A 272 -21.64 0.49 -15.62
N VAL A 273 -20.62 1.00 -16.30
CA VAL A 273 -19.70 0.20 -17.12
C VAL A 273 -18.92 -0.79 -16.24
N ALA A 274 -18.42 -0.32 -15.10
CA ALA A 274 -17.72 -1.15 -14.13
C ALA A 274 -18.63 -2.25 -13.58
N LEU A 275 -19.87 -1.92 -13.23
CA LEU A 275 -20.85 -2.89 -12.74
C LEU A 275 -21.17 -3.97 -13.78
N ALA A 276 -21.31 -3.57 -15.06
CA ALA A 276 -21.54 -4.51 -16.16
C ALA A 276 -20.33 -5.45 -16.36
N LEU A 277 -19.09 -4.90 -16.31
CA LEU A 277 -17.88 -5.70 -16.41
C LEU A 277 -17.72 -6.63 -15.22
N GLU A 278 -17.95 -6.16 -13.99
CA GLU A 278 -17.89 -6.98 -12.78
C GLU A 278 -18.83 -8.18 -12.88
N LYS A 279 -20.09 -7.93 -13.26
CA LYS A 279 -21.11 -8.98 -13.42
C LYS A 279 -20.72 -10.00 -14.50
N ALA A 280 -20.26 -9.54 -15.66
CA ALA A 280 -19.82 -10.41 -16.74
C ALA A 280 -18.62 -11.28 -16.34
N ALA A 281 -17.64 -10.68 -15.65
CA ALA A 281 -16.45 -11.36 -15.17
C ALA A 281 -16.77 -12.43 -14.12
N LEU A 282 -17.61 -12.11 -13.12
CA LEU A 282 -18.00 -13.08 -12.09
C LEU A 282 -18.80 -14.25 -12.70
N THR A 283 -19.70 -13.97 -13.64
CA THR A 283 -20.44 -15.03 -14.34
C THR A 283 -19.49 -15.98 -15.07
N GLU A 284 -18.59 -15.44 -15.90
CA GLU A 284 -17.69 -16.26 -16.71
C GLU A 284 -16.64 -17.01 -15.85
N LEU A 285 -16.14 -16.38 -14.76
CA LEU A 285 -15.24 -17.01 -13.81
C LEU A 285 -15.90 -18.17 -13.07
N HIS A 286 -17.16 -18.01 -12.65
CA HIS A 286 -17.94 -19.07 -12.00
C HIS A 286 -18.20 -20.23 -12.96
N ASP A 287 -18.61 -19.95 -14.19
CA ASP A 287 -18.93 -20.99 -15.18
C ASP A 287 -17.69 -21.81 -15.58
N ARG A 288 -16.51 -21.17 -15.71
CA ARG A 288 -15.27 -21.87 -16.09
C ARG A 288 -14.51 -22.49 -14.92
N HIS A 289 -14.69 -21.97 -13.71
CA HIS A 289 -13.95 -22.39 -12.51
C HIS A 289 -14.87 -22.59 -11.31
N PRO A 290 -15.91 -23.47 -11.39
CA PRO A 290 -16.89 -23.64 -10.32
C PRO A 290 -16.28 -24.15 -8.99
N GLU A 291 -15.09 -24.73 -9.05
CA GLU A 291 -14.35 -25.23 -7.89
C GLU A 291 -13.58 -24.11 -7.14
N ARG A 292 -13.55 -22.88 -7.69
CA ARG A 292 -12.78 -21.77 -7.13
C ARG A 292 -13.68 -20.60 -6.79
N VAL A 293 -13.47 -20.02 -5.62
CA VAL A 293 -14.10 -18.73 -5.25
C VAL A 293 -13.26 -17.61 -5.81
N LEU A 294 -13.71 -16.96 -6.88
CA LEU A 294 -13.02 -15.89 -7.59
C LEU A 294 -13.92 -14.64 -7.57
N GLU A 295 -13.98 -14.01 -6.41
CA GLU A 295 -14.76 -12.79 -6.17
C GLU A 295 -13.97 -11.52 -6.49
N THR A 296 -14.69 -10.39 -6.60
CA THR A 296 -14.12 -9.08 -6.82
C THR A 296 -13.20 -8.69 -5.64
N ASN A 297 -12.00 -8.24 -5.94
CA ASN A 297 -11.06 -7.75 -4.95
C ASN A 297 -10.98 -6.20 -4.96
N VAL A 298 -10.24 -5.63 -3.99
CA VAL A 298 -10.12 -4.17 -3.82
C VAL A 298 -9.63 -3.44 -5.07
N GLU A 299 -8.78 -4.07 -5.90
CA GLU A 299 -8.14 -3.44 -7.05
C GLU A 299 -9.15 -2.98 -8.11
N PHE A 300 -10.26 -3.73 -8.25
CA PHE A 300 -11.29 -3.41 -9.23
C PHE A 300 -11.95 -2.06 -8.94
N TRP A 301 -12.55 -1.94 -7.76
CA TRP A 301 -13.27 -0.70 -7.40
C TRP A 301 -12.33 0.44 -6.99
N ALA A 302 -11.10 0.13 -6.54
CA ALA A 302 -10.06 1.14 -6.35
C ALA A 302 -9.72 1.86 -7.66
N ALA A 303 -9.65 1.14 -8.79
CA ALA A 303 -9.41 1.75 -10.09
C ALA A 303 -10.48 2.78 -10.45
N ILE A 304 -11.75 2.48 -10.19
CA ILE A 304 -12.89 3.39 -10.47
C ILE A 304 -12.86 4.63 -9.58
N ILE A 305 -12.55 4.47 -8.30
CA ILE A 305 -12.45 5.59 -7.35
C ILE A 305 -11.28 6.51 -7.70
N LEU A 306 -10.13 5.93 -8.04
CA LEU A 306 -8.96 6.71 -8.42
C LEU A 306 -9.15 7.41 -9.78
N ASP A 307 -9.77 6.75 -10.74
CA ASP A 307 -10.15 7.35 -12.03
C ASP A 307 -11.15 8.49 -11.85
N PHE A 308 -12.21 8.29 -11.05
CA PHE A 308 -13.15 9.35 -10.70
C PHE A 308 -12.47 10.58 -10.09
N ALA A 309 -11.49 10.37 -9.22
CA ALA A 309 -10.69 11.44 -8.64
C ALA A 309 -9.59 11.96 -9.60
N GLU A 310 -9.62 11.58 -10.88
CA GLU A 310 -8.66 11.98 -11.92
C GLU A 310 -7.20 11.70 -11.55
N VAL A 311 -6.95 10.61 -10.83
CA VAL A 311 -5.59 10.16 -10.52
C VAL A 311 -5.02 9.47 -11.77
N PRO A 312 -3.90 9.93 -12.32
CA PRO A 312 -3.25 9.22 -13.42
C PRO A 312 -2.82 7.82 -13.02
N GLY A 313 -2.98 6.83 -13.90
CA GLY A 313 -2.72 5.42 -13.60
C GLY A 313 -1.31 5.13 -13.06
N HIS A 314 -0.30 5.90 -13.48
CA HIS A 314 1.07 5.76 -12.98
C HIS A 314 1.24 6.20 -11.51
N LEU A 315 0.27 6.92 -10.93
CA LEU A 315 0.26 7.34 -9.52
C LEU A 315 -0.49 6.36 -8.59
N PHE A 316 -1.18 5.35 -9.13
CA PHE A 316 -2.00 4.44 -8.31
C PHE A 316 -1.19 3.76 -7.19
N THR A 317 0.02 3.30 -7.50
CA THR A 317 0.92 2.72 -6.49
C THR A 317 1.34 3.75 -5.43
N SER A 318 1.53 5.01 -5.82
CA SER A 318 1.88 6.10 -4.87
C SER A 318 0.70 6.46 -3.97
N MET A 319 -0.54 6.42 -4.48
CA MET A 319 -1.75 6.57 -3.66
C MET A 319 -1.90 5.42 -2.66
N PHE A 320 -1.64 4.18 -3.11
CA PHE A 320 -1.63 3.02 -2.22
C PHE A 320 -0.54 3.13 -1.14
N THR A 321 0.66 3.59 -1.50
CA THR A 321 1.74 3.88 -0.57
C THR A 321 1.30 4.87 0.51
N SER A 322 0.68 5.98 0.11
CA SER A 322 0.15 7.00 1.03
C SER A 322 -0.87 6.42 2.02
N ALA A 323 -1.84 5.67 1.52
CA ALA A 323 -2.85 5.01 2.35
C ALA A 323 -2.24 4.03 3.36
N ARG A 324 -1.27 3.21 2.92
CA ARG A 324 -0.70 2.14 3.73
C ARG A 324 0.25 2.64 4.83
N THR A 325 0.62 3.93 4.84
CA THR A 325 1.41 4.51 5.95
C THR A 325 0.77 4.29 7.30
N ALA A 326 -0.56 4.27 7.39
CA ALA A 326 -1.29 4.02 8.63
C ALA A 326 -1.00 2.60 9.18
N GLY A 327 -1.20 1.59 8.36
CA GLY A 327 -0.93 0.21 8.74
C GLY A 327 0.54 -0.04 9.03
N TRP A 328 1.46 0.47 8.18
CA TRP A 328 2.89 0.34 8.45
C TRP A 328 3.31 0.99 9.76
N SER A 329 2.76 2.18 10.07
CA SER A 329 3.05 2.86 11.34
C SER A 329 2.62 2.03 12.54
N ALA A 330 1.41 1.47 12.52
CA ALA A 330 0.93 0.60 13.57
C ALA A 330 1.82 -0.65 13.74
N HIS A 331 2.18 -1.31 12.63
CA HIS A 331 3.02 -2.50 12.65
C HIS A 331 4.46 -2.23 13.11
N ILE A 332 5.05 -1.10 12.74
CA ILE A 332 6.39 -0.69 13.21
C ILE A 332 6.37 -0.45 14.73
N LEU A 333 5.33 0.25 15.24
CA LEU A 333 5.20 0.52 16.65
C LEU A 333 4.94 -0.76 17.47
N GLU A 334 4.08 -1.65 16.97
CA GLU A 334 3.84 -2.96 17.58
C GLU A 334 5.11 -3.80 17.60
N GLN A 335 5.90 -3.82 16.50
CA GLN A 335 7.17 -4.53 16.43
C GLN A 335 8.20 -3.98 17.42
N LYS A 336 8.27 -2.65 17.59
CA LYS A 336 9.10 -2.02 18.61
C LYS A 336 8.74 -2.52 20.01
N ARG A 337 7.45 -2.63 20.33
CA ARG A 337 6.94 -3.10 21.64
C ARG A 337 7.24 -4.57 21.90
N THR A 338 7.14 -5.43 20.88
CA THR A 338 7.44 -6.86 21.02
C THR A 338 8.94 -7.14 21.08
N GLY A 339 9.78 -6.28 20.53
CA GLY A 339 11.23 -6.25 20.69
C GLY A 339 12.00 -7.45 20.11
N ARG A 340 11.36 -8.38 19.41
CA ARG A 340 12.02 -9.58 18.92
C ARG A 340 12.56 -9.39 17.50
N LEU A 341 13.86 -9.65 17.30
CA LEU A 341 14.49 -9.66 15.98
C LEU A 341 13.89 -10.73 15.08
N VAL A 342 13.44 -10.32 13.90
CA VAL A 342 12.94 -11.22 12.83
C VAL A 342 14.14 -11.77 12.07
N ARG A 343 14.47 -13.04 12.29
CA ARG A 343 15.64 -13.68 11.70
C ARG A 343 15.35 -15.13 11.29
N PRO A 344 14.79 -15.38 10.11
CA PRO A 344 14.62 -16.74 9.60
C PRO A 344 15.97 -17.39 9.28
N SER A 345 15.99 -18.71 9.22
CA SER A 345 17.15 -19.50 8.80
C SER A 345 17.03 -19.92 7.34
N ALA A 346 18.17 -20.19 6.70
CA ALA A 346 18.23 -20.79 5.36
C ALA A 346 18.87 -22.18 5.43
N ARG A 347 18.37 -23.10 4.59
CA ARG A 347 19.02 -24.39 4.35
C ARG A 347 19.98 -24.21 3.15
N TYR A 348 21.27 -24.41 3.40
CA TYR A 348 22.25 -24.39 2.30
C TYR A 348 22.10 -25.66 1.45
N ILE A 349 21.92 -25.49 0.15
CA ILE A 349 21.80 -26.56 -0.85
C ILE A 349 22.85 -26.44 -1.97
N GLY A 350 23.88 -25.61 -1.78
CA GLY A 350 24.94 -25.40 -2.73
C GLY A 350 26.01 -26.51 -2.68
N GLN A 351 27.14 -26.25 -3.31
CA GLN A 351 28.29 -27.19 -3.37
C GLN A 351 28.88 -27.38 -1.96
N GLY A 352 29.39 -28.61 -1.72
CA GLY A 352 30.12 -28.90 -0.48
C GLY A 352 31.46 -28.12 -0.39
N PRO A 353 32.21 -28.30 0.70
CA PRO A 353 33.49 -27.63 0.88
C PRO A 353 34.45 -27.90 -0.28
N ARG A 354 35.00 -26.82 -0.82
CA ARG A 354 35.98 -26.90 -1.91
C ARG A 354 37.09 -25.87 -1.72
N LYS A 355 38.25 -26.15 -2.27
CA LYS A 355 39.38 -25.23 -2.22
C LYS A 355 39.21 -24.09 -3.26
N PRO A 356 39.73 -22.88 -3.00
CA PRO A 356 39.68 -21.78 -3.95
C PRO A 356 40.22 -22.12 -5.35
N GLU A 357 41.27 -22.90 -5.42
CA GLU A 357 41.93 -23.31 -6.67
C GLU A 357 41.04 -24.16 -7.59
N THR A 358 39.92 -24.70 -7.04
CA THR A 358 38.94 -25.49 -7.82
C THR A 358 37.82 -24.62 -8.39
N VAL A 359 37.83 -23.31 -8.13
CA VAL A 359 36.84 -22.34 -8.62
C VAL A 359 37.30 -21.79 -9.96
N ALA A 360 36.41 -21.77 -10.96
CA ALA A 360 36.74 -21.24 -12.28
C ALA A 360 37.22 -19.77 -12.18
N GLY A 361 38.26 -19.43 -12.90
CA GLY A 361 38.88 -18.10 -12.86
C GLY A 361 39.96 -17.93 -11.80
N TRP A 362 40.29 -18.98 -11.03
CA TRP A 362 41.47 -18.97 -10.19
C TRP A 362 42.72 -19.05 -11.07
N ASP A 363 43.64 -18.08 -11.00
CA ASP A 363 44.85 -17.98 -11.81
C ASP A 363 46.13 -17.74 -10.99
N GLY A 364 46.05 -17.88 -9.67
CA GLY A 364 47.18 -17.63 -8.75
C GLY A 364 47.56 -16.17 -8.57
N SER A 365 47.08 -15.26 -9.42
CA SER A 365 47.35 -13.82 -9.25
C SER A 365 46.51 -13.19 -8.11
N LEU A 366 45.46 -13.93 -7.69
CA LEU A 366 44.61 -13.54 -6.55
C LEU A 366 45.30 -13.79 -5.20
N ASP A 367 46.42 -14.51 -5.17
CA ASP A 367 47.24 -14.72 -3.96
C ASP A 367 47.99 -13.44 -3.50
N GLN A 368 48.00 -12.39 -4.32
CA GLN A 368 48.82 -11.18 -4.07
C GLN A 368 48.10 -10.13 -3.18
N LEU A 369 47.00 -10.47 -2.49
CA LEU A 369 46.30 -9.58 -1.54
C LEU A 369 46.96 -9.53 -0.14
N HIS A 370 48.17 -10.12 0.02
CA HIS A 370 48.97 -9.95 1.23
C HIS A 370 50.08 -8.93 0.99
N PRO A 371 50.21 -7.89 1.83
CA PRO A 371 51.31 -6.94 1.80
C PRO A 371 52.62 -7.59 2.19
#